data_b58cef3ff55bd9f0a52bb186ceaacfd6
#
_entry.id   b58cef3ff55bd9f0a52bb186ceaacfd6
#
_cell.length_a   1.000
_cell.length_b   1.000
_cell.length_c   1.000
_cell.angle_alpha   90.00
_cell.angle_beta   90.00
_cell.angle_gamma   90.00
#
_symmetry.space_group_name_H-M   'P 1'
#
loop_
_entity.id
_entity.type
_entity.pdbx_description
1 polymer ?
#
loop_
_entity_poly.entity_id
_entity_poly.type
_entity_poly.pdbx_seq_one_letter_code
_entity_poly.pdbx_strand_id
1 'polypeptide(L)'
;MQFKNVFIVLYLLLVVFIYGCGQKNTTIALTGKTYYFSNSGNDSGAGTQALPFKTINKLNTLRLAAGDTVYFNGDQTFNGSVFIDSINAAETRPIVITSYNNGSAIINSGDSNAITLYKCSYIKIVNIHVVGAGRKTGNIKDGIVINTCNNITIDSIDVSGFQKAGLFVYASGIVEINNVKAHDNGFAGISVSGDYGKYNCYNIHINNCSAENNPGDPANLTNHSGNGIIAGYCKNIIIENSTATNNGWDMPRTGNGPVGIWCYEADSVIIQRCISYANKTSAGGGDGGGFDLDGGVTNTVIQYCLSYQNQGSGFGIFQYAGAGNWHDNVVRFNISEEDGAVSPAKAGIFIWNSSRDTNQFKNCLFYNNVIYNSQVAAISYDKESEHTGFKFYNNIFTANNELLKGKPGKDVFMGNDWYSLQTTFNADGILNFNAWANTYNQEKLNSKIVGLNVKPPFNNEGNANVTLPSQLNTFTNYQLLLNDSLAYKGLDLYMLFGIKNGGKAFNQNQAPPKGLGACF
;
A
#
# COMPACT_ATOMS: atom_id res chain seq x y z
N MET A 1 -2.13 69.58 -40.03
CA MET A 1 -2.65 70.70 -39.23
C MET A 1 -3.55 70.10 -38.16
N GLN A 2 -3.06 69.83 -37.19
CA GLN A 2 -2.84 69.66 -35.80
C GLN A 2 -3.68 70.57 -34.92
N PHE A 3 -4.29 70.02 -33.94
CA PHE A 3 -4.43 70.63 -32.63
C PHE A 3 -4.47 69.52 -31.53
N LYS A 4 -3.54 69.61 -30.61
CA LYS A 4 -3.46 68.89 -29.33
C LYS A 4 -4.46 69.49 -28.34
N ASN A 5 -5.24 68.67 -27.67
CA ASN A 5 -5.96 69.08 -26.48
C ASN A 5 -5.39 68.36 -25.24
N VAL A 6 -4.84 69.17 -24.36
CA VAL A 6 -4.38 68.84 -23.01
C VAL A 6 -5.58 68.95 -22.06
N PHE A 7 -5.94 67.86 -21.39
CA PHE A 7 -6.90 67.89 -20.29
C PHE A 7 -6.11 67.89 -18.96
N ILE A 8 -6.23 68.97 -18.24
CA ILE A 8 -5.80 69.15 -16.85
C ILE A 8 -6.95 68.61 -15.97
N VAL A 9 -6.69 67.54 -15.20
CA VAL A 9 -7.60 67.06 -14.17
C VAL A 9 -7.16 67.61 -12.81
N LEU A 10 -8.01 68.44 -12.25
CA LEU A 10 -7.84 69.04 -10.90
C LEU A 10 -8.28 68.02 -9.84
N TYR A 11 -7.38 67.50 -9.02
CA TYR A 11 -7.71 66.67 -7.87
C TYR A 11 -8.06 67.56 -6.68
N LEU A 12 -9.32 67.58 -6.27
CA LEU A 12 -9.77 68.10 -4.99
C LEU A 12 -9.52 67.06 -3.89
N LEU A 13 -8.59 67.32 -2.99
CA LEU A 13 -8.37 66.54 -1.76
C LEU A 13 -9.43 66.90 -0.74
N LEU A 14 -10.43 66.05 -0.56
CA LEU A 14 -11.35 66.13 0.58
C LEU A 14 -10.81 65.29 1.72
N VAL A 15 -10.23 65.91 2.74
CA VAL A 15 -9.80 65.25 3.98
C VAL A 15 -11.02 65.06 4.87
N VAL A 16 -11.55 63.84 4.90
CA VAL A 16 -12.58 63.47 5.89
C VAL A 16 -11.89 62.84 7.08
N PHE A 17 -11.85 63.54 8.21
CA PHE A 17 -11.47 62.96 9.49
C PHE A 17 -12.58 62.02 9.97
N ILE A 18 -12.42 60.72 9.75
CA ILE A 18 -13.23 59.72 10.42
C ILE A 18 -12.56 59.37 11.75
N TYR A 19 -13.13 59.80 12.84
CA TYR A 19 -12.84 59.24 14.14
C TYR A 19 -13.37 57.80 14.19
N GLY A 20 -12.56 56.84 13.76
CA GLY A 20 -12.82 55.45 13.92
C GLY A 20 -12.57 55.03 15.38
N CYS A 21 -13.63 54.78 16.10
CA CYS A 21 -13.55 54.10 17.39
C CYS A 21 -13.02 52.69 17.09
N GLY A 22 -11.73 52.46 17.30
CA GLY A 22 -11.07 51.18 17.15
C GLY A 22 -11.61 50.20 18.17
N GLN A 23 -12.64 49.43 17.81
CA GLN A 23 -12.89 48.18 18.50
C GLN A 23 -11.66 47.29 18.23
N LYS A 24 -10.82 47.17 19.25
CA LYS A 24 -9.88 46.05 19.33
C LYS A 24 -10.72 44.78 19.32
N ASN A 25 -10.89 44.16 18.15
CA ASN A 25 -11.27 42.76 18.08
C ASN A 25 -10.12 41.98 18.74
N THR A 26 -10.18 41.83 20.04
CA THR A 26 -9.45 40.82 20.76
C THR A 26 -10.04 39.51 20.26
N THR A 27 -9.45 38.93 19.23
CA THR A 27 -9.60 37.50 18.92
C THR A 27 -9.14 36.78 20.17
N ILE A 28 -10.07 36.44 21.06
CA ILE A 28 -9.80 35.48 22.13
C ILE A 28 -9.38 34.23 21.39
N ALA A 29 -8.10 33.90 21.39
CA ALA A 29 -7.62 32.62 20.96
C ALA A 29 -8.32 31.61 21.87
N LEU A 30 -9.35 30.94 21.34
CA LEU A 30 -10.03 29.87 22.04
C LEU A 30 -9.00 28.76 22.22
N THR A 31 -8.32 28.73 23.35
CA THR A 31 -7.43 27.61 23.70
C THR A 31 -8.30 26.39 23.93
N GLY A 32 -7.98 25.26 23.28
CA GLY A 32 -8.66 24.00 23.53
C GLY A 32 -8.51 23.56 24.98
N LYS A 33 -9.42 22.74 25.43
CA LYS A 33 -9.36 22.14 26.77
C LYS A 33 -8.44 20.92 26.76
N THR A 34 -7.85 20.63 27.91
CA THR A 34 -7.05 19.44 28.12
C THR A 34 -7.70 18.56 29.16
N TYR A 35 -7.87 17.27 28.82
CA TYR A 35 -8.47 16.26 29.67
C TYR A 35 -7.48 15.15 29.96
N TYR A 36 -7.26 14.84 31.22
CA TYR A 36 -6.37 13.77 31.66
C TYR A 36 -7.14 12.58 32.20
N PHE A 37 -6.66 11.38 31.85
CA PHE A 37 -7.21 10.11 32.28
C PHE A 37 -6.14 9.27 32.97
N SER A 38 -6.46 8.68 34.13
CA SER A 38 -5.60 7.77 34.87
C SER A 38 -6.44 6.76 35.65
N ASN A 39 -5.93 5.54 35.81
CA ASN A 39 -6.61 4.50 36.59
C ASN A 39 -6.80 4.88 38.08
N SER A 40 -5.95 5.78 38.59
CA SER A 40 -6.09 6.38 39.92
C SER A 40 -7.07 7.56 39.96
N GLY A 41 -7.64 7.97 38.81
CA GLY A 41 -8.53 9.11 38.68
C GLY A 41 -9.93 8.87 39.21
N ASN A 42 -10.78 9.91 39.06
CA ASN A 42 -12.19 9.87 39.44
C ASN A 42 -13.02 10.65 38.41
N ASP A 43 -14.07 10.02 37.87
CA ASP A 43 -14.94 10.60 36.85
C ASP A 43 -15.76 11.81 37.32
N SER A 44 -15.85 12.02 38.65
CA SER A 44 -16.41 13.22 39.26
C SER A 44 -15.39 14.36 39.40
N GLY A 45 -14.12 14.11 39.08
CA GLY A 45 -13.02 15.07 39.16
C GLY A 45 -13.11 16.15 38.08
N ALA A 46 -12.13 17.03 38.08
CA ALA A 46 -12.04 18.14 37.11
C ALA A 46 -11.45 17.73 35.76
N GLY A 47 -10.86 16.53 35.64
CA GLY A 47 -10.16 16.07 34.42
C GLY A 47 -8.83 16.76 34.17
N THR A 48 -8.27 17.43 35.18
CA THR A 48 -6.92 17.99 35.12
C THR A 48 -5.87 16.94 35.41
N GLN A 49 -4.59 17.21 35.14
CA GLN A 49 -3.51 16.27 35.46
C GLN A 49 -3.44 15.91 36.95
N ALA A 50 -3.75 16.85 37.85
CA ALA A 50 -3.78 16.64 39.29
C ALA A 50 -5.04 15.89 39.76
N LEU A 51 -6.16 16.00 39.05
CA LEU A 51 -7.45 15.39 39.35
C LEU A 51 -8.01 14.73 38.07
N PRO A 52 -7.36 13.67 37.54
CA PRO A 52 -7.72 13.06 36.26
C PRO A 52 -9.05 12.30 36.33
N PHE A 53 -9.68 12.14 35.20
CA PHE A 53 -10.78 11.20 35.01
C PHE A 53 -10.25 9.76 35.05
N LYS A 54 -11.18 8.81 35.23
CA LYS A 54 -10.81 7.38 35.37
C LYS A 54 -11.14 6.53 34.16
N THR A 55 -12.32 6.71 33.56
CA THR A 55 -12.86 5.73 32.61
C THR A 55 -13.05 6.28 31.21
N ILE A 56 -13.00 5.37 30.21
CA ILE A 56 -13.37 5.71 28.82
C ILE A 56 -14.85 6.13 28.75
N ASN A 57 -15.73 5.57 29.58
CA ASN A 57 -17.13 5.99 29.63
C ASN A 57 -17.25 7.50 29.92
N LYS A 58 -16.38 8.04 30.78
CA LYS A 58 -16.34 9.48 31.03
C LYS A 58 -15.93 10.26 29.77
N LEU A 59 -14.93 9.79 29.02
CA LEU A 59 -14.54 10.43 27.75
C LEU A 59 -15.73 10.52 26.80
N ASN A 60 -16.48 9.44 26.63
CA ASN A 60 -17.63 9.38 25.73
C ASN A 60 -18.78 10.33 26.14
N THR A 61 -18.77 10.88 27.38
CA THR A 61 -19.73 11.90 27.81
C THR A 61 -19.23 13.34 27.58
N LEU A 62 -17.94 13.51 27.23
CA LEU A 62 -17.38 14.83 26.98
C LEU A 62 -17.81 15.35 25.60
N ARG A 63 -18.10 16.63 25.54
CA ARG A 63 -18.29 17.33 24.27
C ARG A 63 -16.96 17.96 23.85
N LEU A 64 -16.18 17.18 23.11
CA LEU A 64 -14.91 17.66 22.57
C LEU A 64 -15.14 18.76 21.53
N ALA A 65 -14.24 19.74 21.51
CA ALA A 65 -14.25 20.85 20.57
C ALA A 65 -12.87 21.05 19.92
N ALA A 66 -12.83 21.81 18.86
CA ALA A 66 -11.58 22.09 18.14
C ALA A 66 -10.48 22.63 19.07
N GLY A 67 -9.32 21.95 19.05
CA GLY A 67 -8.15 22.24 19.88
C GLY A 67 -8.11 21.46 21.20
N ASP A 68 -9.11 20.66 21.52
CA ASP A 68 -9.09 19.85 22.74
C ASP A 68 -8.06 18.71 22.64
N THR A 69 -7.46 18.41 23.79
CA THR A 69 -6.52 17.29 23.90
C THR A 69 -6.95 16.33 25.01
N VAL A 70 -6.99 15.04 24.69
CA VAL A 70 -7.26 13.94 25.61
C VAL A 70 -5.96 13.19 25.86
N TYR A 71 -5.53 13.15 27.10
CA TYR A 71 -4.33 12.46 27.55
C TYR A 71 -4.68 11.24 28.39
N PHE A 72 -4.29 10.06 27.95
CA PHE A 72 -4.30 8.84 28.74
C PHE A 72 -2.93 8.60 29.40
N ASN A 73 -2.89 8.21 30.65
CA ASN A 73 -1.63 7.92 31.32
C ASN A 73 -0.96 6.68 30.71
N GLY A 74 0.28 6.86 30.25
CA GLY A 74 1.06 5.81 29.62
C GLY A 74 1.22 4.58 30.50
N ASP A 75 1.43 3.43 29.88
CA ASP A 75 1.55 2.11 30.54
C ASP A 75 0.34 1.71 31.40
N GLN A 76 -0.80 2.38 31.27
CA GLN A 76 -2.04 2.02 31.95
C GLN A 76 -3.08 1.46 30.98
N THR A 77 -3.83 0.47 31.44
CA THR A 77 -4.93 -0.13 30.66
C THR A 77 -6.27 0.51 31.00
N PHE A 78 -6.94 1.02 29.98
CA PHE A 78 -8.28 1.59 30.05
C PHE A 78 -9.25 0.64 29.34
N ASN A 79 -10.22 0.09 30.08
CA ASN A 79 -11.21 -0.82 29.52
C ASN A 79 -12.39 -0.04 28.92
N GLY A 80 -12.82 -0.46 27.73
CA GLY A 80 -13.98 0.10 27.02
C GLY A 80 -13.63 0.57 25.61
N SER A 81 -14.59 1.23 24.96
CA SER A 81 -14.53 1.69 23.58
C SER A 81 -14.66 3.21 23.53
N VAL A 82 -13.75 3.87 22.83
CA VAL A 82 -13.84 5.32 22.53
C VAL A 82 -14.74 5.49 21.30
N PHE A 83 -15.75 6.32 21.42
CA PHE A 83 -16.64 6.68 20.33
C PHE A 83 -16.75 8.19 20.18
N ILE A 84 -16.35 8.69 19.00
CA ILE A 84 -16.41 10.11 18.67
C ILE A 84 -17.23 10.27 17.40
N ASP A 85 -18.31 11.06 17.50
CA ASP A 85 -19.28 11.22 16.44
C ASP A 85 -19.51 12.70 16.10
N SER A 86 -19.52 12.97 14.79
CA SER A 86 -19.98 14.23 14.22
C SER A 86 -19.23 15.49 14.77
N ILE A 87 -17.94 15.34 15.02
CA ILE A 87 -17.10 16.45 15.48
C ILE A 87 -16.24 16.97 14.34
N ASN A 88 -16.40 18.25 14.02
CA ASN A 88 -15.59 18.96 13.05
C ASN A 88 -14.65 19.94 13.73
N ALA A 89 -13.39 19.56 13.87
CA ALA A 89 -12.33 20.44 14.33
C ALA A 89 -11.77 21.27 13.15
N ALA A 90 -10.59 21.83 13.27
CA ALA A 90 -9.94 22.63 12.24
C ALA A 90 -8.47 22.24 12.12
N GLU A 91 -7.86 22.46 10.97
CA GLU A 91 -6.45 22.16 10.72
C GLU A 91 -5.52 22.79 11.75
N THR A 92 -5.73 24.06 12.05
CA THR A 92 -4.94 24.80 13.05
C THR A 92 -5.26 24.45 14.50
N ARG A 93 -6.34 23.70 14.72
CA ARG A 93 -6.86 23.32 16.03
C ARG A 93 -7.46 21.91 16.00
N PRO A 94 -6.66 20.87 15.70
CA PRO A 94 -7.14 19.49 15.70
C PRO A 94 -7.51 19.06 17.13
N ILE A 95 -8.38 18.05 17.23
CA ILE A 95 -8.52 17.29 18.46
C ILE A 95 -7.40 16.25 18.50
N VAL A 96 -6.76 16.11 19.64
CA VAL A 96 -5.66 15.13 19.82
C VAL A 96 -6.04 14.14 20.92
N ILE A 97 -5.89 12.86 20.64
CA ILE A 97 -6.01 11.78 21.62
C ILE A 97 -4.65 11.09 21.68
N THR A 98 -4.04 11.08 22.85
CA THR A 98 -2.66 10.60 23.00
C THR A 98 -2.38 10.13 24.42
N SER A 99 -1.18 9.59 24.65
CA SER A 99 -0.67 9.27 25.97
C SER A 99 0.17 10.39 26.55
N TYR A 100 0.24 10.45 27.86
CA TYR A 100 1.18 11.30 28.60
C TYR A 100 2.01 10.47 29.58
N ASN A 101 3.07 11.03 30.12
CA ASN A 101 4.13 10.30 30.82
C ASN A 101 4.87 9.31 29.89
N ASN A 102 5.54 8.34 30.47
CA ASN A 102 6.26 7.32 29.71
C ASN A 102 5.32 6.26 29.17
N GLY A 103 5.69 5.70 27.99
CA GLY A 103 4.96 4.60 27.36
C GLY A 103 3.66 5.01 26.64
N SER A 104 2.96 4.03 26.14
CA SER A 104 1.67 4.16 25.47
C SER A 104 0.54 3.63 26.35
N ALA A 105 -0.54 4.35 26.46
CA ALA A 105 -1.74 3.87 27.13
C ALA A 105 -2.38 2.74 26.34
N ILE A 106 -2.97 1.76 27.01
CA ILE A 106 -3.61 0.60 26.42
C ILE A 106 -5.13 0.77 26.49
N ILE A 107 -5.78 0.80 25.33
CA ILE A 107 -7.23 0.73 25.22
C ILE A 107 -7.62 -0.73 24.98
N ASN A 108 -8.19 -1.39 25.97
CA ASN A 108 -8.67 -2.76 25.89
C ASN A 108 -10.18 -2.75 25.70
N SER A 109 -10.61 -3.05 24.49
CA SER A 109 -12.03 -2.99 24.12
C SER A 109 -12.80 -4.31 24.30
N GLY A 110 -12.09 -5.40 24.64
CA GLY A 110 -12.74 -6.71 24.70
C GLY A 110 -13.36 -7.09 23.36
N ASP A 111 -14.69 -7.23 23.31
CA ASP A 111 -15.44 -7.71 22.13
C ASP A 111 -15.89 -6.58 21.17
N SER A 112 -15.55 -5.33 21.49
CA SER A 112 -16.02 -4.16 20.74
C SER A 112 -14.90 -3.57 19.88
N ASN A 113 -15.23 -2.61 18.99
CA ASN A 113 -14.23 -1.72 18.43
C ASN A 113 -13.55 -0.95 19.56
N ALA A 114 -12.27 -0.69 19.43
CA ALA A 114 -11.58 0.06 20.49
C ALA A 114 -11.74 1.57 20.32
N ILE A 115 -11.54 2.07 19.10
CA ILE A 115 -11.72 3.49 18.78
C ILE A 115 -12.57 3.59 17.51
N THR A 116 -13.63 4.37 17.57
CA THR A 116 -14.45 4.68 16.39
C THR A 116 -14.57 6.18 16.23
N LEU A 117 -14.16 6.66 15.07
CA LEU A 117 -14.43 8.01 14.57
C LEU A 117 -15.50 7.91 13.49
N TYR A 118 -16.62 8.61 13.67
CA TYR A 118 -17.71 8.64 12.71
C TYR A 118 -18.07 10.08 12.32
N LYS A 119 -18.04 10.40 11.04
CA LYS A 119 -18.34 11.74 10.50
C LYS A 119 -17.53 12.86 11.17
N CYS A 120 -16.24 12.60 11.38
CA CYS A 120 -15.34 13.53 12.06
C CYS A 120 -14.33 14.16 11.09
N SER A 121 -13.77 15.31 11.49
CA SER A 121 -12.64 15.90 10.78
C SER A 121 -11.61 16.52 11.71
N TYR A 122 -10.33 16.52 11.28
CA TYR A 122 -9.18 17.08 11.99
C TYR A 122 -8.99 16.47 13.38
N ILE A 123 -8.95 15.13 13.44
CA ILE A 123 -8.65 14.38 14.67
C ILE A 123 -7.32 13.64 14.50
N LYS A 124 -6.50 13.65 15.53
CA LYS A 124 -5.24 12.91 15.62
C LYS A 124 -5.31 11.89 16.74
N ILE A 125 -5.00 10.63 16.45
CA ILE A 125 -4.81 9.57 17.44
C ILE A 125 -3.36 9.17 17.39
N VAL A 126 -2.64 9.33 18.49
CA VAL A 126 -1.17 9.21 18.51
C VAL A 126 -0.72 8.49 19.76
N ASN A 127 0.24 7.57 19.62
CA ASN A 127 0.89 6.89 20.74
C ASN A 127 -0.10 6.17 21.68
N ILE A 128 -0.90 5.26 21.12
CA ILE A 128 -1.88 4.44 21.84
C ILE A 128 -1.69 2.97 21.44
N HIS A 129 -1.74 2.06 22.40
CA HIS A 129 -1.94 0.62 22.17
C HIS A 129 -3.43 0.29 22.17
N VAL A 130 -3.85 -0.57 21.26
CA VAL A 130 -5.25 -0.95 21.09
C VAL A 130 -5.34 -2.47 21.07
N VAL A 131 -6.11 -3.05 21.99
CA VAL A 131 -6.17 -4.50 22.19
C VAL A 131 -7.61 -4.99 22.21
N GLY A 132 -7.92 -6.00 21.41
CA GLY A 132 -9.18 -6.77 21.44
C GLY A 132 -9.04 -8.06 22.24
N ALA A 133 -10.16 -8.76 22.47
CA ALA A 133 -10.19 -10.04 23.21
C ALA A 133 -9.61 -11.23 22.44
N GLY A 134 -9.09 -11.03 21.24
CA GLY A 134 -8.56 -12.06 20.37
C GLY A 134 -9.53 -12.44 19.24
N ARG A 135 -9.00 -12.67 18.03
CA ARG A 135 -9.79 -12.95 16.83
C ARG A 135 -10.67 -14.21 16.90
N LYS A 136 -10.33 -15.18 17.76
CA LYS A 136 -11.07 -16.45 17.95
C LYS A 136 -11.82 -16.49 19.28
N THR A 137 -11.59 -15.57 20.19
CA THR A 137 -12.00 -15.68 21.60
C THR A 137 -13.01 -14.64 22.07
N GLY A 138 -13.67 -13.94 21.18
CA GLY A 138 -14.74 -13.04 21.57
C GLY A 138 -14.85 -11.78 20.72
N ASN A 139 -13.75 -11.20 20.28
CA ASN A 139 -13.82 -10.01 19.46
C ASN A 139 -14.29 -10.34 18.03
N ILE A 140 -15.35 -9.71 17.58
CA ILE A 140 -15.92 -9.85 16.23
C ILE A 140 -15.88 -8.54 15.43
N LYS A 141 -15.08 -7.58 15.88
CA LYS A 141 -15.04 -6.21 15.36
C LYS A 141 -13.67 -5.84 14.82
N ASP A 142 -13.55 -4.60 14.38
CA ASP A 142 -12.30 -3.94 14.02
C ASP A 142 -11.68 -3.24 15.24
N GLY A 143 -10.37 -2.98 15.18
CA GLY A 143 -9.67 -2.26 16.24
C GLY A 143 -10.00 -0.76 16.22
N ILE A 144 -9.45 -0.06 15.25
CA ILE A 144 -9.71 1.37 15.01
C ILE A 144 -10.55 1.51 13.76
N VAL A 145 -11.65 2.23 13.84
CA VAL A 145 -12.57 2.48 12.73
C VAL A 145 -12.62 3.97 12.43
N ILE A 146 -12.32 4.34 11.20
CA ILE A 146 -12.42 5.69 10.65
C ILE A 146 -13.49 5.65 9.57
N ASN A 147 -14.68 6.17 9.88
CA ASN A 147 -15.84 6.03 9.00
C ASN A 147 -16.43 7.39 8.62
N THR A 148 -16.46 7.67 7.32
CA THR A 148 -17.00 8.91 6.75
C THR A 148 -16.30 10.16 7.33
N CYS A 149 -14.99 10.08 7.50
CA CYS A 149 -14.16 11.12 8.11
C CYS A 149 -13.25 11.80 7.08
N ASN A 150 -12.71 12.97 7.45
CA ASN A 150 -11.71 13.67 6.66
C ASN A 150 -10.62 14.29 7.54
N ASN A 151 -9.39 14.39 7.00
CA ASN A 151 -8.25 15.00 7.69
C ASN A 151 -7.98 14.32 9.04
N ILE A 152 -7.76 13.02 9.01
CA ILE A 152 -7.47 12.19 10.18
C ILE A 152 -6.00 11.80 10.17
N THR A 153 -5.35 11.84 11.32
CA THR A 153 -3.99 11.31 11.52
C THR A 153 -4.02 10.17 12.53
N ILE A 154 -3.46 9.05 12.15
CA ILE A 154 -3.20 7.87 13.00
C ILE A 154 -1.70 7.68 13.01
N ASP A 155 -1.06 7.78 14.16
CA ASP A 155 0.39 7.73 14.24
C ASP A 155 0.88 7.00 15.50
N SER A 156 1.91 6.18 15.35
CA SER A 156 2.53 5.46 16.46
C SER A 156 1.51 4.62 17.24
N ILE A 157 0.78 3.78 16.53
CA ILE A 157 -0.23 2.87 17.06
C ILE A 157 0.25 1.43 16.99
N ASP A 158 -0.02 0.68 18.07
CA ASP A 158 0.05 -0.79 18.08
C ASP A 158 -1.39 -1.32 18.22
N VAL A 159 -1.84 -2.19 17.29
CA VAL A 159 -3.22 -2.67 17.27
C VAL A 159 -3.30 -4.17 17.02
N SER A 160 -3.95 -4.91 17.95
CA SER A 160 -3.99 -6.36 17.87
C SER A 160 -5.24 -6.99 18.52
N GLY A 161 -5.50 -8.26 18.15
CA GLY A 161 -6.52 -9.08 18.80
C GLY A 161 -7.95 -8.87 18.31
N PHE A 162 -8.14 -8.36 17.09
CA PHE A 162 -9.46 -8.14 16.47
C PHE A 162 -9.77 -9.21 15.42
N GLN A 163 -11.05 -9.63 15.33
CA GLN A 163 -11.47 -10.61 14.32
C GLN A 163 -11.47 -10.02 12.92
N LYS A 164 -11.78 -8.73 12.80
CA LYS A 164 -11.76 -7.98 11.54
C LYS A 164 -10.39 -7.32 11.32
N ALA A 165 -10.34 -6.10 10.86
CA ALA A 165 -9.10 -5.38 10.66
C ALA A 165 -8.58 -4.75 11.96
N GLY A 166 -7.26 -4.65 12.09
CA GLY A 166 -6.67 -3.84 13.16
C GLY A 166 -7.04 -2.36 12.99
N LEU A 167 -6.79 -1.81 11.80
CA LEU A 167 -7.21 -0.46 11.41
C LEU A 167 -8.10 -0.53 10.17
N PHE A 168 -9.31 -0.01 10.26
CA PHE A 168 -10.25 0.08 9.15
C PHE A 168 -10.62 1.52 8.81
N VAL A 169 -10.33 1.93 7.57
CA VAL A 169 -10.73 3.23 7.02
C VAL A 169 -11.81 3.01 5.98
N TYR A 170 -12.98 3.57 6.22
CA TYR A 170 -14.15 3.40 5.36
C TYR A 170 -14.72 4.73 4.89
N ALA A 171 -14.97 4.87 3.58
CA ALA A 171 -15.62 6.01 2.95
C ALA A 171 -15.06 7.38 3.43
N SER A 172 -13.74 7.45 3.63
CA SER A 172 -13.05 8.59 4.25
C SER A 172 -11.97 9.16 3.34
N GLY A 173 -11.58 10.40 3.56
CA GLY A 173 -10.58 11.05 2.74
C GLY A 173 -9.54 11.84 3.55
N ILE A 174 -8.36 12.06 2.94
CA ILE A 174 -7.25 12.80 3.54
C ILE A 174 -6.89 12.18 4.90
N VAL A 175 -6.39 10.94 4.86
CA VAL A 175 -6.02 10.19 6.07
C VAL A 175 -4.53 9.88 6.02
N GLU A 176 -3.82 10.26 7.06
CA GLU A 176 -2.41 9.95 7.29
C GLU A 176 -2.30 8.80 8.30
N ILE A 177 -1.68 7.70 7.90
CA ILE A 177 -1.46 6.50 8.71
C ILE A 177 0.05 6.27 8.77
N ASN A 178 0.64 6.59 9.91
CA ASN A 178 2.09 6.54 10.09
C ASN A 178 2.46 5.65 11.28
N ASN A 179 3.54 4.88 11.16
CA ASN A 179 4.12 4.12 12.26
C ASN A 179 3.10 3.20 12.96
N VAL A 180 2.19 2.58 12.20
CA VAL A 180 1.20 1.64 12.74
C VAL A 180 1.75 0.24 12.67
N LYS A 181 1.75 -0.46 13.82
CA LYS A 181 1.96 -1.89 13.92
C LYS A 181 0.62 -2.59 14.11
N ALA A 182 0.17 -3.33 13.09
CA ALA A 182 -1.10 -4.04 13.09
C ALA A 182 -0.85 -5.56 13.04
N HIS A 183 -1.13 -6.27 14.13
CA HIS A 183 -0.78 -7.68 14.22
C HIS A 183 -1.83 -8.52 14.96
N ASP A 184 -1.80 -9.82 14.72
CA ASP A 184 -2.70 -10.80 15.35
C ASP A 184 -4.20 -10.49 15.13
N ASN A 185 -4.54 -9.81 14.01
CA ASN A 185 -5.91 -9.53 13.60
C ASN A 185 -6.39 -10.58 12.58
N GLY A 186 -7.70 -10.67 12.37
CA GLY A 186 -8.26 -11.69 11.50
C GLY A 186 -8.31 -11.29 10.03
N PHE A 187 -9.09 -10.29 9.68
CA PHE A 187 -9.32 -9.94 8.28
C PHE A 187 -8.11 -9.28 7.61
N ALA A 188 -7.53 -8.29 8.26
CA ALA A 188 -6.36 -7.58 7.76
C ALA A 188 -5.63 -6.84 8.90
N GLY A 189 -4.35 -6.51 8.69
CA GLY A 189 -3.68 -5.53 9.52
C GLY A 189 -4.26 -4.14 9.33
N ILE A 190 -4.19 -3.62 8.11
CA ILE A 190 -4.74 -2.31 7.71
C ILE A 190 -5.64 -2.50 6.50
N SER A 191 -6.87 -2.01 6.58
CA SER A 191 -7.86 -2.07 5.50
C SER A 191 -8.40 -0.69 5.18
N VAL A 192 -8.37 -0.33 3.90
CA VAL A 192 -8.99 0.87 3.34
C VAL A 192 -10.07 0.43 2.36
N SER A 193 -11.31 0.90 2.52
CA SER A 193 -12.39 0.54 1.60
C SER A 193 -13.39 1.69 1.41
N GLY A 194 -13.72 1.97 0.17
CA GLY A 194 -14.88 2.79 -0.16
C GLY A 194 -16.18 1.97 -0.25
N ASP A 195 -17.27 2.63 -0.58
CA ASP A 195 -18.52 1.98 -0.98
C ASP A 195 -18.34 1.26 -2.33
N TYR A 196 -19.02 0.14 -2.49
CA TYR A 196 -19.04 -0.61 -3.74
C TYR A 196 -19.33 0.30 -4.95
N GLY A 197 -18.45 0.25 -5.95
CA GLY A 197 -18.55 1.06 -7.17
C GLY A 197 -18.36 2.56 -6.97
N LYS A 198 -17.91 3.01 -5.81
CA LYS A 198 -17.59 4.41 -5.53
C LYS A 198 -16.15 4.54 -5.05
N TYR A 199 -15.41 5.48 -5.57
CA TYR A 199 -14.05 5.78 -5.14
C TYR A 199 -14.08 6.87 -4.05
N ASN A 200 -14.84 6.61 -2.97
CA ASN A 200 -15.05 7.57 -1.88
C ASN A 200 -14.12 7.38 -0.67
N CYS A 201 -13.16 6.46 -0.77
CA CYS A 201 -11.92 6.53 -0.01
C CYS A 201 -10.85 7.18 -0.88
N TYR A 202 -10.20 8.28 -0.43
CA TYR A 202 -9.28 9.02 -1.30
C TYR A 202 -8.21 9.81 -0.53
N ASN A 203 -7.07 10.04 -1.20
CA ASN A 203 -5.94 10.78 -0.64
C ASN A 203 -5.50 10.20 0.72
N ILE A 204 -5.22 8.91 0.75
CA ILE A 204 -4.77 8.22 1.95
C ILE A 204 -3.30 7.87 1.80
N HIS A 205 -2.53 8.15 2.82
CA HIS A 205 -1.11 7.86 2.89
C HIS A 205 -0.84 6.88 4.03
N ILE A 206 -0.29 5.72 3.70
CA ILE A 206 0.13 4.67 4.63
C ILE A 206 1.65 4.61 4.56
N ASN A 207 2.32 4.99 5.64
CA ASN A 207 3.77 5.13 5.65
C ASN A 207 4.39 4.53 6.91
N ASN A 208 5.48 3.79 6.72
CA ASN A 208 6.24 3.15 7.80
C ASN A 208 5.36 2.29 8.72
N CYS A 209 4.46 1.49 8.12
CA CYS A 209 3.55 0.60 8.83
C CYS A 209 4.00 -0.86 8.72
N SER A 210 3.64 -1.65 9.71
CA SER A 210 3.87 -3.10 9.74
C SER A 210 2.53 -3.82 9.90
N ALA A 211 2.25 -4.75 8.99
CA ALA A 211 1.12 -5.67 9.07
C ALA A 211 1.66 -7.10 9.18
N GLU A 212 1.69 -7.64 10.39
CA GLU A 212 2.35 -8.91 10.66
C GLU A 212 1.43 -9.90 11.37
N ASN A 213 1.56 -11.17 11.01
CA ASN A 213 0.83 -12.23 11.70
C ASN A 213 -0.69 -11.99 11.82
N ASN A 214 -1.33 -11.52 10.74
CA ASN A 214 -2.78 -11.42 10.66
C ASN A 214 -3.33 -12.69 9.98
N PRO A 215 -3.73 -13.73 10.75
CA PRO A 215 -3.80 -15.08 10.19
C PRO A 215 -5.05 -15.39 9.39
N GLY A 216 -6.14 -14.67 9.59
CA GLY A 216 -7.43 -14.92 8.96
C GLY A 216 -8.60 -14.69 9.92
N ASP A 217 -9.74 -14.29 9.37
CA ASP A 217 -11.00 -14.16 10.09
C ASP A 217 -11.69 -15.54 10.16
N PRO A 218 -11.81 -16.15 11.34
CA PRO A 218 -12.37 -17.50 11.47
C PRO A 218 -13.85 -17.62 11.04
N ALA A 219 -14.56 -16.51 10.97
CA ALA A 219 -15.97 -16.48 10.54
C ALA A 219 -16.14 -16.17 9.05
N ASN A 220 -15.08 -15.79 8.34
CA ASN A 220 -15.16 -15.43 6.93
C ASN A 220 -14.96 -16.65 6.02
N LEU A 221 -16.04 -17.35 5.72
CA LEU A 221 -16.02 -18.56 4.87
C LEU A 221 -16.28 -18.28 3.39
N THR A 222 -16.57 -17.04 3.02
CA THR A 222 -17.02 -16.67 1.67
C THR A 222 -16.05 -15.78 0.91
N ASN A 223 -15.11 -15.14 1.60
CA ASN A 223 -14.14 -14.25 0.99
C ASN A 223 -12.74 -14.42 1.62
N HIS A 224 -11.72 -13.81 1.02
CA HIS A 224 -10.36 -13.78 1.58
C HIS A 224 -10.32 -13.11 2.95
N SER A 225 -9.36 -13.49 3.76
CA SER A 225 -9.01 -12.84 5.03
C SER A 225 -7.58 -13.19 5.42
N GLY A 226 -7.00 -12.48 6.36
CA GLY A 226 -5.59 -12.64 6.68
C GLY A 226 -4.68 -11.80 5.79
N ASN A 227 -5.15 -10.64 5.37
CA ASN A 227 -4.37 -9.71 4.54
C ASN A 227 -3.42 -8.89 5.41
N GLY A 228 -2.33 -8.42 4.80
CA GLY A 228 -1.48 -7.44 5.45
C GLY A 228 -2.10 -6.03 5.34
N ILE A 229 -1.88 -5.35 4.21
CA ILE A 229 -2.41 -4.02 3.89
C ILE A 229 -3.24 -4.13 2.60
N ILE A 230 -4.51 -3.76 2.67
CA ILE A 230 -5.46 -3.87 1.56
C ILE A 230 -6.16 -2.54 1.31
N ALA A 231 -6.29 -2.15 0.03
CA ALA A 231 -7.02 -0.95 -0.39
C ALA A 231 -8.00 -1.26 -1.54
N GLY A 232 -9.30 -0.96 -1.32
CA GLY A 232 -10.34 -1.19 -2.32
C GLY A 232 -11.34 -0.04 -2.45
N TYR A 233 -11.97 0.10 -3.61
CA TYR A 233 -12.92 1.18 -3.92
C TYR A 233 -12.38 2.56 -3.56
N CYS A 234 -11.12 2.82 -3.94
CA CYS A 234 -10.37 3.98 -3.49
C CYS A 234 -9.58 4.63 -4.63
N LYS A 235 -9.11 5.86 -4.40
CA LYS A 235 -8.26 6.59 -5.36
C LYS A 235 -7.21 7.46 -4.68
N ASN A 236 -6.09 7.70 -5.39
CA ASN A 236 -4.99 8.51 -4.89
C ASN A 236 -4.46 7.99 -3.54
N ILE A 237 -4.06 6.74 -3.48
CA ILE A 237 -3.51 6.10 -2.29
C ILE A 237 -2.00 5.94 -2.44
N ILE A 238 -1.26 6.20 -1.39
CA ILE A 238 0.18 5.90 -1.33
C ILE A 238 0.40 4.92 -0.17
N ILE A 239 1.01 3.78 -0.48
CA ILE A 239 1.48 2.80 0.51
C ILE A 239 2.99 2.74 0.35
N GLU A 240 3.73 3.19 1.36
CA GLU A 240 5.17 3.23 1.25
C GLU A 240 5.90 2.89 2.54
N ASN A 241 7.17 2.50 2.41
CA ASN A 241 8.05 2.17 3.52
C ASN A 241 7.41 1.19 4.53
N SER A 242 6.55 0.30 4.05
CA SER A 242 5.72 -0.56 4.89
C SER A 242 6.06 -2.04 4.68
N THR A 243 5.73 -2.86 5.67
CA THR A 243 6.03 -4.29 5.65
C THR A 243 4.77 -5.12 5.85
N ALA A 244 4.65 -6.23 5.11
CA ALA A 244 3.64 -7.26 5.35
C ALA A 244 4.31 -8.63 5.46
N THR A 245 4.10 -9.32 6.58
CA THR A 245 4.75 -10.62 6.80
C THR A 245 3.90 -11.60 7.58
N ASN A 246 4.05 -12.89 7.28
CA ASN A 246 3.42 -14.00 7.98
C ASN A 246 1.89 -13.86 8.13
N ASN A 247 1.21 -13.22 7.15
CA ASN A 247 -0.23 -13.09 7.13
C ASN A 247 -0.89 -14.31 6.46
N GLY A 248 -2.17 -14.60 6.75
CA GLY A 248 -3.04 -15.50 6.00
C GLY A 248 -3.01 -16.98 6.33
N TRP A 249 -2.14 -17.45 7.22
CA TRP A 249 -1.89 -18.88 7.46
C TRP A 249 -3.05 -19.65 8.11
N ASP A 250 -4.07 -18.99 8.63
CA ASP A 250 -5.24 -19.60 9.29
C ASP A 250 -6.56 -19.08 8.70
N MET A 251 -6.55 -18.71 7.42
CA MET A 251 -7.77 -18.36 6.68
C MET A 251 -8.64 -19.62 6.54
N PRO A 252 -9.94 -19.61 6.92
CA PRO A 252 -10.75 -20.82 6.94
C PRO A 252 -11.25 -21.27 5.55
N ARG A 253 -11.11 -20.41 4.55
CA ARG A 253 -11.63 -20.61 3.20
C ARG A 253 -10.62 -21.31 2.29
N THR A 254 -11.11 -22.14 1.36
CA THR A 254 -10.41 -22.61 0.17
C THR A 254 -10.86 -21.79 -1.04
N GLY A 255 -10.00 -21.17 -1.79
CA GLY A 255 -10.34 -20.28 -2.91
C GLY A 255 -9.39 -19.11 -2.95
N ASN A 256 -9.86 -17.92 -3.40
CA ASN A 256 -9.02 -16.72 -3.36
C ASN A 256 -8.58 -16.43 -1.92
N GLY A 257 -7.33 -16.14 -1.76
CA GLY A 257 -6.65 -16.03 -0.48
C GLY A 257 -6.15 -14.62 -0.18
N PRO A 258 -5.41 -14.49 0.92
CA PRO A 258 -4.84 -13.23 1.34
C PRO A 258 -3.61 -12.86 0.54
N VAL A 259 -3.27 -11.58 0.56
CA VAL A 259 -2.03 -11.03 0.01
C VAL A 259 -1.40 -10.06 1.01
N GLY A 260 -0.08 -9.93 0.96
CA GLY A 260 0.65 -9.05 1.86
C GLY A 260 0.26 -7.58 1.70
N ILE A 261 0.50 -6.98 0.51
CA ILE A 261 0.15 -5.57 0.23
C ILE A 261 -0.48 -5.47 -1.16
N TRP A 262 -1.73 -5.00 -1.24
CA TRP A 262 -2.46 -5.06 -2.48
C TRP A 262 -3.63 -4.10 -2.60
N CYS A 263 -4.16 -3.97 -3.82
CA CYS A 263 -5.37 -3.18 -4.08
C CYS A 263 -6.28 -3.84 -5.12
N TYR A 264 -7.55 -3.49 -5.05
CA TYR A 264 -8.60 -3.90 -5.99
C TYR A 264 -9.60 -2.76 -6.19
N GLU A 265 -10.27 -2.68 -7.34
CA GLU A 265 -11.23 -1.62 -7.65
C GLU A 265 -10.68 -0.24 -7.23
N ALA A 266 -9.48 0.05 -7.68
CA ALA A 266 -8.74 1.22 -7.21
C ALA A 266 -8.13 1.99 -8.36
N ASP A 267 -8.01 3.31 -8.21
CA ASP A 267 -7.40 4.19 -9.21
C ASP A 267 -6.26 5.00 -8.61
N SER A 268 -5.16 5.12 -9.36
CA SER A 268 -4.03 5.96 -8.98
C SER A 268 -3.42 5.59 -7.61
N VAL A 269 -3.12 4.31 -7.41
CA VAL A 269 -2.42 3.80 -6.21
C VAL A 269 -0.91 3.74 -6.48
N ILE A 270 -0.11 4.09 -5.51
CA ILE A 270 1.34 3.92 -5.53
C ILE A 270 1.72 3.01 -4.37
N ILE A 271 2.29 1.84 -4.67
CA ILE A 271 2.91 0.94 -3.69
C ILE A 271 4.41 1.02 -3.92
N GLN A 272 5.16 1.50 -2.93
CA GLN A 272 6.60 1.70 -3.13
C GLN A 272 7.43 1.50 -1.88
N ARG A 273 8.68 1.03 -2.08
CA ARG A 273 9.64 0.82 -0.98
C ARG A 273 9.07 -0.04 0.14
N CYS A 274 8.24 -1.01 -0.24
CA CYS A 274 7.62 -1.95 0.68
C CYS A 274 8.32 -3.31 0.62
N ILE A 275 8.22 -4.04 1.72
CA ILE A 275 8.68 -5.42 1.80
C ILE A 275 7.47 -6.31 2.11
N SER A 276 7.29 -7.37 1.32
CA SER A 276 6.23 -8.35 1.55
C SER A 276 6.82 -9.75 1.51
N TYR A 277 6.83 -10.46 2.65
CA TYR A 277 7.53 -11.73 2.73
C TYR A 277 6.87 -12.75 3.65
N ALA A 278 7.11 -14.01 3.36
CA ALA A 278 6.61 -15.14 4.14
C ALA A 278 5.09 -15.12 4.39
N ASN A 279 4.32 -14.42 3.53
CA ASN A 279 2.87 -14.47 3.60
C ASN A 279 2.38 -15.84 3.12
N LYS A 280 1.24 -16.26 3.66
CA LYS A 280 0.75 -17.61 3.52
C LYS A 280 -0.72 -17.64 3.12
N THR A 281 -1.15 -18.83 2.76
CA THR A 281 -2.57 -19.15 2.62
C THR A 281 -2.85 -20.42 3.40
N SER A 282 -4.12 -20.70 3.70
CA SER A 282 -4.50 -21.95 4.33
C SER A 282 -4.33 -23.14 3.39
N ALA A 283 -4.35 -24.34 3.94
CA ALA A 283 -4.28 -25.57 3.15
C ALA A 283 -5.41 -25.62 2.11
N GLY A 284 -5.04 -25.71 0.83
CA GLY A 284 -5.98 -25.67 -0.30
C GLY A 284 -6.52 -24.28 -0.64
N GLY A 285 -6.05 -23.23 0.02
CA GLY A 285 -6.35 -21.84 -0.36
C GLY A 285 -5.53 -21.36 -1.56
N GLY A 286 -6.04 -20.35 -2.27
CA GLY A 286 -5.31 -19.62 -3.30
C GLY A 286 -4.43 -18.53 -2.70
N ASP A 287 -3.73 -17.81 -3.55
CA ASP A 287 -2.90 -16.63 -3.24
C ASP A 287 -1.86 -16.86 -2.13
N GLY A 288 -1.82 -16.07 -1.08
CA GLY A 288 -0.70 -16.05 -0.14
C GLY A 288 0.49 -15.27 -0.72
N GLY A 289 0.23 -14.33 -1.63
CA GLY A 289 1.23 -13.60 -2.39
C GLY A 289 1.84 -12.41 -1.66
N GLY A 290 2.87 -11.83 -2.29
CA GLY A 290 3.53 -10.65 -1.79
C GLY A 290 2.77 -9.36 -2.07
N PHE A 291 2.59 -9.05 -3.34
CA PHE A 291 1.90 -7.88 -3.86
C PHE A 291 0.88 -8.26 -4.92
N ASP A 292 -0.18 -7.46 -5.06
CA ASP A 292 -1.22 -7.74 -6.05
C ASP A 292 -1.90 -6.46 -6.56
N LEU A 293 -2.16 -6.43 -7.88
CA LEU A 293 -3.06 -5.52 -8.55
C LEU A 293 -4.27 -6.32 -9.03
N ASP A 294 -5.30 -6.42 -8.20
CA ASP A 294 -6.48 -7.24 -8.48
C ASP A 294 -7.54 -6.47 -9.29
N GLY A 295 -8.66 -7.08 -9.56
CA GLY A 295 -9.68 -6.59 -10.47
C GLY A 295 -10.03 -5.12 -10.36
N GLY A 296 -10.25 -4.47 -11.50
CA GLY A 296 -10.67 -3.08 -11.58
C GLY A 296 -9.61 -2.03 -11.21
N VAL A 297 -8.34 -2.40 -11.14
CA VAL A 297 -7.24 -1.47 -10.81
C VAL A 297 -6.79 -0.69 -12.05
N THR A 298 -6.66 0.63 -11.91
CA THR A 298 -6.22 1.52 -12.99
C THR A 298 -5.13 2.51 -12.54
N ASN A 299 -4.26 2.93 -13.47
CA ASN A 299 -3.26 3.98 -13.26
C ASN A 299 -2.36 3.77 -12.03
N THR A 300 -2.11 2.51 -11.67
CA THR A 300 -1.45 2.12 -10.43
C THR A 300 -0.01 1.68 -10.67
N VAL A 301 0.85 1.93 -9.70
CA VAL A 301 2.29 1.62 -9.80
C VAL A 301 2.74 0.82 -8.59
N ILE A 302 3.41 -0.33 -8.82
CA ILE A 302 4.24 -1.01 -7.81
C ILE A 302 5.70 -0.77 -8.18
N GLN A 303 6.47 -0.19 -7.26
CA GLN A 303 7.87 0.13 -7.55
C GLN A 303 8.78 0.07 -6.32
N TYR A 304 10.05 -0.32 -6.56
CA TYR A 304 11.09 -0.39 -5.53
C TYR A 304 10.68 -1.26 -4.33
N CYS A 305 9.92 -2.32 -4.61
CA CYS A 305 9.44 -3.25 -3.61
C CYS A 305 10.23 -4.56 -3.66
N LEU A 306 10.35 -5.19 -2.50
CA LEU A 306 10.93 -6.53 -2.35
C LEU A 306 9.83 -7.50 -1.91
N SER A 307 9.62 -8.54 -2.71
CA SER A 307 8.79 -9.70 -2.39
C SER A 307 9.69 -10.91 -2.23
N TYR A 308 9.52 -11.69 -1.14
CA TYR A 308 10.29 -12.93 -1.04
C TYR A 308 9.63 -13.98 -0.15
N GLN A 309 9.83 -15.25 -0.54
CA GLN A 309 9.39 -16.43 0.22
C GLN A 309 7.89 -16.43 0.56
N ASN A 310 7.06 -15.80 -0.24
CA ASN A 310 5.62 -15.89 -0.10
C ASN A 310 5.11 -17.22 -0.68
N GLN A 311 4.05 -17.78 -0.12
CA GLN A 311 3.45 -19.01 -0.63
C GLN A 311 2.80 -18.86 -2.01
N GLY A 312 2.27 -17.66 -2.29
CA GLY A 312 1.76 -17.27 -3.60
C GLY A 312 2.76 -16.41 -4.38
N SER A 313 2.30 -15.85 -5.51
CA SER A 313 3.14 -15.06 -6.41
C SER A 313 3.76 -13.84 -5.73
N GLY A 314 4.94 -13.45 -6.19
CA GLY A 314 5.57 -12.20 -5.77
C GLY A 314 4.73 -10.99 -6.18
N PHE A 315 4.28 -11.01 -7.45
CA PHE A 315 3.38 -10.00 -8.02
C PHE A 315 2.21 -10.68 -8.71
N GLY A 316 1.01 -10.57 -8.11
CA GLY A 316 -0.26 -10.97 -8.70
C GLY A 316 -0.78 -9.88 -9.63
N ILE A 317 -1.26 -10.27 -10.81
CA ILE A 317 -1.85 -9.37 -11.80
C ILE A 317 -3.17 -10.01 -12.21
N PHE A 318 -4.24 -9.56 -11.58
CA PHE A 318 -5.48 -10.31 -11.58
C PHE A 318 -6.66 -9.49 -12.08
N GLN A 319 -7.59 -10.16 -12.75
CA GLN A 319 -8.88 -9.61 -13.15
C GLN A 319 -9.98 -10.65 -12.90
N TYR A 320 -10.90 -10.37 -12.00
CA TYR A 320 -12.01 -11.27 -11.71
C TYR A 320 -13.28 -10.87 -12.47
N ALA A 321 -14.18 -11.83 -12.67
CA ALA A 321 -15.46 -11.59 -13.31
C ALA A 321 -16.34 -10.62 -12.48
N GLY A 322 -16.81 -9.57 -13.12
CA GLY A 322 -17.63 -8.53 -12.49
C GLY A 322 -16.83 -7.35 -11.90
N ALA A 323 -15.51 -7.39 -11.95
CA ALA A 323 -14.68 -6.22 -11.64
C ALA A 323 -14.82 -5.12 -12.69
N GLY A 324 -14.45 -3.90 -12.31
CA GLY A 324 -14.28 -2.78 -13.22
C GLY A 324 -13.17 -3.01 -14.24
N ASN A 325 -12.93 -2.06 -15.13
CA ASN A 325 -11.83 -2.15 -16.09
C ASN A 325 -10.48 -2.09 -15.37
N TRP A 326 -9.56 -2.97 -15.77
CA TRP A 326 -8.18 -3.01 -15.32
C TRP A 326 -7.26 -2.54 -16.43
N HIS A 327 -6.55 -1.43 -16.25
CA HIS A 327 -5.67 -0.91 -17.29
C HIS A 327 -4.67 0.14 -16.81
N ASP A 328 -3.64 0.37 -17.65
CA ASP A 328 -2.63 1.42 -17.53
C ASP A 328 -1.83 1.35 -16.20
N ASN A 329 -1.48 0.11 -15.80
CA ASN A 329 -0.72 -0.14 -14.59
C ASN A 329 0.77 -0.37 -14.89
N VAL A 330 1.61 -0.19 -13.88
CA VAL A 330 3.07 -0.30 -14.00
C VAL A 330 3.65 -1.10 -12.84
N VAL A 331 4.50 -2.09 -13.16
CA VAL A 331 5.30 -2.85 -12.19
C VAL A 331 6.76 -2.66 -12.56
N ARG A 332 7.54 -1.94 -11.73
CA ARG A 332 8.91 -1.55 -12.11
C ARG A 332 9.86 -1.48 -10.93
N PHE A 333 11.13 -1.75 -11.19
CA PHE A 333 12.21 -1.69 -10.20
C PHE A 333 11.91 -2.51 -8.95
N ASN A 334 11.28 -3.66 -9.11
CA ASN A 334 10.94 -4.55 -8.00
C ASN A 334 11.80 -5.82 -8.06
N ILE A 335 11.90 -6.48 -6.93
CA ILE A 335 12.52 -7.79 -6.81
C ILE A 335 11.49 -8.77 -6.27
N SER A 336 11.38 -9.95 -6.91
CA SER A 336 10.68 -11.13 -6.39
C SER A 336 11.70 -12.26 -6.25
N GLU A 337 11.78 -12.81 -5.04
CA GLU A 337 12.71 -13.89 -4.73
C GLU A 337 11.97 -15.06 -4.06
N GLU A 338 12.04 -16.25 -4.68
CA GLU A 338 11.50 -17.50 -4.13
C GLU A 338 10.02 -17.43 -3.73
N ASP A 339 9.22 -16.69 -4.48
CA ASP A 339 7.78 -16.59 -4.31
C ASP A 339 7.04 -17.71 -5.07
N GLY A 340 5.85 -18.11 -4.62
CA GLY A 340 4.95 -18.99 -5.35
C GLY A 340 5.16 -20.48 -5.13
N ALA A 341 5.90 -20.90 -4.12
CA ALA A 341 6.30 -22.29 -3.93
C ALA A 341 5.16 -23.26 -3.60
N VAL A 342 4.04 -22.80 -3.08
CA VAL A 342 2.95 -23.69 -2.59
C VAL A 342 1.99 -24.13 -3.70
N SER A 343 1.84 -23.36 -4.76
CA SER A 343 0.96 -23.70 -5.86
C SER A 343 1.73 -23.77 -7.19
N PRO A 344 1.63 -24.86 -7.96
CA PRO A 344 2.27 -24.97 -9.28
C PRO A 344 1.79 -23.92 -10.30
N ALA A 345 0.60 -23.34 -10.08
CA ALA A 345 0.07 -22.27 -10.93
C ALA A 345 0.64 -20.88 -10.60
N LYS A 346 1.39 -20.76 -9.51
CA LYS A 346 2.00 -19.51 -9.07
C LYS A 346 3.43 -19.36 -9.59
N ALA A 347 3.93 -18.13 -9.60
CA ALA A 347 5.25 -17.79 -10.11
C ALA A 347 5.75 -16.51 -9.43
N GLY A 348 6.91 -16.01 -9.81
CA GLY A 348 7.33 -14.66 -9.41
C GLY A 348 6.33 -13.59 -9.86
N ILE A 349 5.91 -13.64 -11.14
CA ILE A 349 4.76 -12.88 -11.66
C ILE A 349 3.68 -13.88 -12.11
N PHE A 350 2.47 -13.75 -11.59
CA PHE A 350 1.34 -14.57 -11.97
C PHE A 350 0.21 -13.73 -12.55
N ILE A 351 -0.22 -14.04 -13.78
CA ILE A 351 -1.25 -13.31 -14.51
C ILE A 351 -2.49 -14.19 -14.62
N TRP A 352 -3.61 -13.72 -14.13
CA TRP A 352 -4.88 -14.45 -14.08
C TRP A 352 -6.06 -13.59 -14.48
N ASN A 353 -6.96 -14.13 -15.29
CA ASN A 353 -8.19 -13.44 -15.69
C ASN A 353 -9.38 -14.41 -15.71
N SER A 354 -10.33 -14.27 -14.81
CA SER A 354 -11.60 -15.00 -14.86
C SER A 354 -12.74 -14.25 -15.54
N SER A 355 -12.55 -12.96 -15.88
CA SER A 355 -13.57 -12.19 -16.61
C SER A 355 -13.72 -12.65 -18.05
N ARG A 356 -12.67 -13.24 -18.63
CA ARG A 356 -12.57 -13.68 -20.04
C ARG A 356 -12.76 -12.52 -21.05
N ASP A 357 -12.73 -11.28 -20.62
CA ASP A 357 -12.80 -10.10 -21.47
C ASP A 357 -11.46 -9.40 -21.55
N THR A 358 -10.80 -9.55 -22.69
CA THR A 358 -9.49 -8.93 -22.96
C THR A 358 -9.55 -7.40 -23.05
N ASN A 359 -10.74 -6.81 -23.25
CA ASN A 359 -10.88 -5.36 -23.28
C ASN A 359 -10.90 -4.77 -21.87
N GLN A 360 -11.30 -5.57 -20.89
CA GLN A 360 -11.30 -5.17 -19.48
C GLN A 360 -9.96 -5.40 -18.77
N PHE A 361 -9.03 -6.16 -19.37
CA PHE A 361 -7.74 -6.50 -18.79
C PHE A 361 -6.62 -6.20 -19.77
N LYS A 362 -6.05 -4.99 -19.67
CA LYS A 362 -5.10 -4.50 -20.68
C LYS A 362 -4.11 -3.49 -20.17
N ASN A 363 -3.05 -3.26 -20.96
CA ASN A 363 -2.05 -2.21 -20.79
C ASN A 363 -1.34 -2.26 -19.44
N CYS A 364 -0.37 -3.13 -19.31
CA CYS A 364 0.56 -3.15 -18.18
C CYS A 364 2.00 -3.03 -18.67
N LEU A 365 2.78 -2.21 -17.98
CA LEU A 365 4.23 -2.10 -18.22
C LEU A 365 5.00 -2.78 -17.09
N PHE A 366 5.81 -3.78 -17.41
CA PHE A 366 6.75 -4.43 -16.51
C PHE A 366 8.15 -4.07 -16.95
N TYR A 367 8.88 -3.27 -16.19
CA TYR A 367 10.23 -2.94 -16.60
C TYR A 367 11.22 -2.79 -15.45
N ASN A 368 12.45 -3.18 -15.72
CA ASN A 368 13.51 -3.14 -14.73
C ASN A 368 13.17 -3.89 -13.43
N ASN A 369 12.50 -5.03 -13.53
CA ASN A 369 12.29 -5.91 -12.38
C ASN A 369 13.33 -7.04 -12.40
N VAL A 370 13.57 -7.63 -11.24
CA VAL A 370 14.30 -8.89 -11.10
C VAL A 370 13.36 -9.94 -10.52
N ILE A 371 13.21 -11.03 -11.22
CA ILE A 371 12.46 -12.20 -10.77
C ILE A 371 13.44 -13.36 -10.67
N TYR A 372 13.64 -13.85 -9.46
CA TYR A 372 14.49 -14.99 -9.15
C TYR A 372 13.69 -16.10 -8.47
N ASN A 373 13.68 -17.29 -9.03
CA ASN A 373 12.92 -18.39 -8.46
C ASN A 373 13.58 -19.74 -8.74
N SER A 374 14.02 -20.42 -7.68
CA SER A 374 14.61 -21.76 -7.80
C SER A 374 13.58 -22.88 -7.78
N GLN A 375 12.30 -22.61 -7.55
CA GLN A 375 11.27 -23.61 -7.32
C GLN A 375 10.18 -23.62 -8.40
N VAL A 376 9.75 -22.45 -8.86
CA VAL A 376 8.66 -22.29 -9.85
C VAL A 376 9.08 -21.38 -10.99
N ALA A 377 8.20 -21.13 -11.95
CA ALA A 377 8.47 -20.26 -13.09
C ALA A 377 8.71 -18.80 -12.67
N ALA A 378 9.45 -18.05 -13.48
CA ALA A 378 9.56 -16.61 -13.28
C ALA A 378 8.23 -15.92 -13.60
N ILE A 379 7.61 -16.28 -14.73
CA ILE A 379 6.29 -15.78 -15.14
C ILE A 379 5.37 -16.98 -15.42
N SER A 380 4.12 -16.89 -15.00
CA SER A 380 3.08 -17.89 -15.34
C SER A 380 1.77 -17.20 -15.68
N TYR A 381 1.12 -17.73 -16.71
CA TYR A 381 -0.25 -17.37 -17.08
C TYR A 381 -1.22 -18.46 -16.62
N ASP A 382 -2.40 -18.06 -16.12
CA ASP A 382 -3.52 -18.99 -16.00
C ASP A 382 -4.04 -19.36 -17.40
N LYS A 383 -4.21 -18.32 -18.25
CA LYS A 383 -4.55 -18.46 -19.67
C LYS A 383 -3.89 -17.36 -20.49
N GLU A 384 -3.24 -17.74 -21.56
CA GLU A 384 -2.31 -16.89 -22.31
C GLU A 384 -2.98 -15.81 -23.16
N SER A 385 -4.27 -15.88 -23.41
CA SER A 385 -4.94 -15.02 -24.39
C SER A 385 -6.00 -14.08 -23.79
N GLU A 386 -6.11 -14.01 -22.49
CA GLU A 386 -7.20 -13.29 -21.82
C GLU A 386 -6.83 -11.88 -21.36
N HIS A 387 -5.75 -11.30 -21.91
CA HIS A 387 -5.33 -9.91 -21.70
C HIS A 387 -4.68 -9.35 -22.95
N THR A 388 -4.44 -8.04 -22.99
CA THR A 388 -3.80 -7.36 -24.13
C THR A 388 -2.91 -6.21 -23.70
N GLY A 389 -1.86 -5.93 -24.50
CA GLY A 389 -1.01 -4.76 -24.32
C GLY A 389 -0.09 -4.84 -23.11
N PHE A 390 0.23 -6.02 -22.62
CA PHE A 390 1.25 -6.21 -21.60
C PHE A 390 2.64 -6.17 -22.23
N LYS A 391 3.55 -5.43 -21.62
CA LYS A 391 4.88 -5.19 -22.16
C LYS A 391 5.93 -5.37 -21.07
N PHE A 392 6.94 -6.17 -21.36
CA PHE A 392 8.03 -6.54 -20.46
C PHE A 392 9.34 -6.06 -21.03
N TYR A 393 9.95 -5.06 -20.39
CA TYR A 393 11.17 -4.42 -20.88
C TYR A 393 12.28 -4.40 -19.83
N ASN A 394 13.50 -4.73 -20.23
CA ASN A 394 14.68 -4.64 -19.37
C ASN A 394 14.58 -5.38 -18.03
N ASN A 395 13.75 -6.42 -17.94
CA ASN A 395 13.68 -7.25 -16.74
C ASN A 395 14.76 -8.32 -16.75
N ILE A 396 15.06 -8.87 -15.59
CA ILE A 396 15.87 -10.09 -15.45
C ILE A 396 14.96 -11.18 -14.90
N PHE A 397 14.84 -12.27 -15.66
CA PHE A 397 14.06 -13.44 -15.30
C PHE A 397 15.01 -14.63 -15.09
N THR A 398 15.06 -15.10 -13.86
CA THR A 398 15.88 -16.27 -13.48
C THR A 398 14.97 -17.30 -12.83
N ALA A 399 14.96 -18.53 -13.37
CA ALA A 399 14.17 -19.62 -12.80
C ALA A 399 14.84 -20.98 -13.01
N ASN A 400 14.42 -21.97 -12.23
CA ASN A 400 15.03 -23.29 -12.26
C ASN A 400 14.55 -24.13 -13.44
N ASN A 401 13.24 -24.30 -13.61
CA ASN A 401 12.67 -25.22 -14.59
C ASN A 401 12.13 -24.52 -15.83
N GLU A 402 11.30 -23.53 -15.66
CA GLU A 402 10.59 -22.86 -16.72
C GLU A 402 10.61 -21.36 -16.48
N LEU A 403 11.15 -20.61 -17.41
CA LEU A 403 11.25 -19.16 -17.32
C LEU A 403 9.88 -18.50 -17.54
N LEU A 404 9.15 -19.02 -18.51
CA LEU A 404 7.81 -18.60 -18.85
C LEU A 404 6.93 -19.85 -19.01
N LYS A 405 5.92 -19.97 -18.15
CA LYS A 405 4.91 -21.02 -18.22
C LYS A 405 3.69 -20.50 -18.98
N GLY A 406 3.48 -21.06 -20.16
CA GLY A 406 2.47 -20.63 -21.12
C GLY A 406 3.06 -19.80 -22.27
N LYS A 407 2.22 -19.47 -23.26
CA LYS A 407 2.65 -18.74 -24.46
C LYS A 407 2.61 -17.23 -24.21
N PRO A 408 3.50 -16.46 -24.82
CA PRO A 408 3.49 -15.00 -24.65
C PRO A 408 2.21 -14.33 -25.19
N GLY A 409 1.40 -15.01 -25.98
CA GLY A 409 0.15 -14.48 -26.50
C GLY A 409 0.34 -13.20 -27.29
N LYS A 410 -0.29 -12.11 -26.84
CA LYS A 410 -0.15 -10.77 -27.42
C LYS A 410 0.83 -9.88 -26.65
N ASP A 411 1.53 -10.41 -25.67
CA ASP A 411 2.50 -9.67 -24.89
C ASP A 411 3.75 -9.37 -25.71
N VAL A 412 4.45 -8.33 -25.28
CA VAL A 412 5.71 -7.91 -25.92
C VAL A 412 6.82 -8.01 -24.88
N PHE A 413 7.77 -8.90 -25.16
CA PHE A 413 9.03 -9.00 -24.43
C PHE A 413 10.15 -8.41 -25.25
N MET A 414 10.90 -7.47 -24.67
CA MET A 414 11.98 -6.82 -25.42
C MET A 414 13.10 -6.30 -24.50
N GLY A 415 14.31 -6.73 -24.77
CA GLY A 415 15.49 -6.33 -24.02
C GLY A 415 15.59 -6.95 -22.63
N ASN A 416 14.91 -8.06 -22.36
CA ASN A 416 15.01 -8.77 -21.09
C ASN A 416 16.18 -9.76 -21.10
N ASP A 417 16.65 -10.13 -19.91
CA ASP A 417 17.57 -11.25 -19.74
C ASP A 417 16.82 -12.45 -19.17
N TRP A 418 17.04 -13.62 -19.76
CA TRP A 418 16.35 -14.87 -19.45
C TRP A 418 17.36 -15.95 -19.09
N TYR A 419 17.57 -16.22 -17.83
CA TYR A 419 18.56 -17.18 -17.36
C TYR A 419 17.93 -18.37 -16.63
N SER A 420 18.19 -19.59 -17.13
CA SER A 420 17.80 -20.81 -16.45
C SER A 420 18.89 -21.28 -15.48
N LEU A 421 18.51 -21.52 -14.23
CA LEU A 421 19.40 -22.09 -13.22
C LEU A 421 19.86 -23.53 -13.58
N GLN A 422 19.14 -24.23 -14.47
CA GLN A 422 19.52 -25.56 -14.98
C GLN A 422 20.31 -25.52 -16.29
N THR A 423 20.87 -24.40 -16.66
CA THR A 423 21.69 -24.21 -17.86
C THR A 423 20.98 -24.30 -19.22
N THR A 424 19.77 -24.84 -19.28
CA THR A 424 18.99 -24.93 -20.52
C THR A 424 17.82 -23.95 -20.46
N PHE A 425 17.75 -23.02 -21.38
CA PHE A 425 16.60 -22.14 -21.54
C PHE A 425 15.33 -22.99 -21.70
N ASN A 426 14.26 -22.62 -21.00
CA ASN A 426 12.95 -23.25 -21.16
C ASN A 426 11.85 -22.18 -21.01
N ALA A 427 11.11 -21.95 -22.10
CA ALA A 427 9.89 -21.15 -22.08
C ALA A 427 8.86 -21.82 -23.00
N ASP A 428 7.68 -22.12 -22.48
CA ASP A 428 6.62 -22.86 -23.17
C ASP A 428 7.14 -24.14 -23.86
N GLY A 429 8.03 -24.87 -23.18
CA GLY A 429 8.62 -26.12 -23.71
C GLY A 429 9.66 -25.94 -24.83
N ILE A 430 9.96 -24.72 -25.26
CA ILE A 430 11.04 -24.45 -26.22
C ILE A 430 12.36 -24.28 -25.44
N LEU A 431 13.32 -25.15 -25.73
CA LEU A 431 14.59 -25.28 -24.99
C LEU A 431 15.73 -24.45 -25.56
N ASN A 432 15.45 -23.45 -26.38
CA ASN A 432 16.45 -22.59 -26.99
C ASN A 432 15.91 -21.16 -27.10
N PHE A 433 16.62 -20.21 -26.53
CA PHE A 433 16.21 -18.80 -26.49
C PHE A 433 15.98 -18.20 -27.89
N ASN A 434 16.91 -18.41 -28.83
CA ASN A 434 16.77 -17.86 -30.18
C ASN A 434 15.60 -18.50 -30.93
N ALA A 435 15.38 -19.82 -30.73
CA ALA A 435 14.22 -20.52 -31.30
C ALA A 435 12.92 -19.96 -30.74
N TRP A 436 12.82 -19.76 -29.42
CA TRP A 436 11.66 -19.16 -28.78
C TRP A 436 11.40 -17.74 -29.27
N ALA A 437 12.44 -16.89 -29.27
CA ALA A 437 12.36 -15.51 -29.73
C ALA A 437 11.90 -15.41 -31.20
N ASN A 438 12.33 -16.35 -32.05
CA ASN A 438 11.91 -16.40 -33.44
C ASN A 438 10.49 -16.94 -33.61
N THR A 439 10.13 -18.01 -32.88
CA THR A 439 8.81 -18.66 -32.96
C THR A 439 7.70 -17.69 -32.57
N TYR A 440 7.89 -16.92 -31.47
CA TYR A 440 6.89 -16.01 -30.94
C TYR A 440 7.14 -14.54 -31.33
N ASN A 441 8.14 -14.26 -32.17
CA ASN A 441 8.55 -12.90 -32.54
C ASN A 441 8.79 -11.98 -31.33
N GLN A 442 9.40 -12.51 -30.28
CA GLN A 442 9.72 -11.83 -29.03
C GLN A 442 11.19 -11.38 -28.99
N GLU A 443 11.51 -10.51 -28.04
CA GLU A 443 12.87 -10.00 -27.79
C GLU A 443 13.53 -9.37 -29.04
N LYS A 444 12.74 -8.72 -29.89
CA LYS A 444 13.22 -8.17 -31.15
C LYS A 444 12.98 -6.67 -31.26
N LEU A 445 14.03 -5.97 -31.70
CA LEU A 445 13.97 -4.57 -32.13
C LEU A 445 14.53 -4.49 -33.57
N ASN A 446 13.73 -3.95 -34.51
CA ASN A 446 14.11 -3.88 -35.94
C ASN A 446 14.59 -5.24 -36.50
N SER A 447 13.86 -6.30 -36.20
CA SER A 447 14.13 -7.68 -36.60
C SER A 447 15.41 -8.32 -36.01
N LYS A 448 16.11 -7.63 -35.13
CA LYS A 448 17.28 -8.16 -34.42
C LYS A 448 16.88 -8.56 -33.00
N ILE A 449 17.38 -9.70 -32.53
CA ILE A 449 17.22 -10.12 -31.14
C ILE A 449 18.01 -9.16 -30.26
N VAL A 450 17.36 -8.55 -29.28
CA VAL A 450 17.93 -7.61 -28.32
C VAL A 450 17.83 -8.13 -26.87
N GLY A 451 17.07 -9.19 -26.64
CA GLY A 451 17.06 -9.90 -25.37
C GLY A 451 18.30 -10.73 -25.17
N LEU A 452 18.54 -11.17 -23.96
CA LEU A 452 19.73 -11.90 -23.53
C LEU A 452 19.35 -13.26 -22.93
N ASN A 453 20.31 -14.17 -22.93
CA ASN A 453 20.23 -15.46 -22.23
C ASN A 453 21.60 -15.72 -21.59
N VAL A 454 21.92 -14.96 -20.56
CA VAL A 454 23.23 -15.01 -19.87
C VAL A 454 23.03 -15.04 -18.36
N LYS A 455 24.00 -15.59 -17.63
CA LYS A 455 23.94 -15.60 -16.16
C LYS A 455 24.09 -14.17 -15.62
N PRO A 456 23.09 -13.63 -14.90
CA PRO A 456 23.26 -12.35 -14.24
C PRO A 456 24.33 -12.45 -13.13
N PRO A 457 25.26 -11.50 -13.02
CA PRO A 457 26.31 -11.52 -12.01
C PRO A 457 25.80 -10.93 -10.69
N PHE A 458 24.82 -11.57 -10.10
CA PHE A 458 24.30 -11.17 -8.79
C PHE A 458 25.28 -11.47 -7.67
N ASN A 459 25.26 -10.66 -6.60
CA ASN A 459 26.16 -10.86 -5.46
C ASN A 459 25.76 -12.02 -4.55
N ASN A 460 24.46 -12.21 -4.32
CA ASN A 460 23.96 -13.17 -3.32
C ASN A 460 22.49 -13.51 -3.56
N GLU A 461 22.18 -13.94 -4.77
CA GLU A 461 20.82 -14.32 -5.17
C GLU A 461 20.24 -15.45 -4.31
N GLY A 462 18.94 -15.44 -4.06
CA GLY A 462 18.24 -16.46 -3.28
C GLY A 462 18.40 -16.32 -1.76
N ASN A 463 18.95 -15.22 -1.26
CA ASN A 463 19.26 -15.01 0.16
C ASN A 463 18.74 -13.67 0.69
N ALA A 464 17.56 -13.25 0.26
CA ALA A 464 16.91 -12.06 0.81
C ALA A 464 16.57 -12.26 2.29
N ASN A 465 16.98 -11.31 3.12
CA ASN A 465 16.83 -11.37 4.57
C ASN A 465 16.52 -9.99 5.20
N VAL A 466 16.20 -8.99 4.38
CA VAL A 466 15.85 -7.65 4.86
C VAL A 466 14.38 -7.59 5.27
N THR A 467 14.13 -7.14 6.46
CA THR A 467 12.80 -7.11 7.09
C THR A 467 12.26 -5.70 7.30
N LEU A 468 13.13 -4.68 7.19
CA LEU A 468 12.75 -3.28 7.36
C LEU A 468 12.94 -2.52 6.04
N PRO A 469 11.96 -1.73 5.59
CA PRO A 469 12.07 -0.96 4.35
C PRO A 469 13.27 -0.01 4.29
N SER A 470 13.73 0.50 5.43
CA SER A 470 14.95 1.32 5.50
C SER A 470 16.23 0.57 5.06
N GLN A 471 16.22 -0.76 5.08
CA GLN A 471 17.34 -1.60 4.64
C GLN A 471 17.38 -1.77 3.11
N LEU A 472 16.30 -1.46 2.38
CA LEU A 472 16.25 -1.60 0.93
C LEU A 472 17.36 -0.79 0.23
N ASN A 473 17.70 0.39 0.76
CA ASN A 473 18.76 1.21 0.18
C ASN A 473 20.16 0.57 0.27
N THR A 474 20.34 -0.43 1.10
CA THR A 474 21.61 -1.18 1.26
C THR A 474 21.50 -2.63 0.77
N PHE A 475 20.38 -3.00 0.20
CA PHE A 475 20.14 -4.33 -0.33
C PHE A 475 20.79 -4.49 -1.69
N THR A 476 21.90 -5.19 -1.73
CA THR A 476 22.76 -5.33 -2.94
C THR A 476 22.76 -6.73 -3.55
N ASN A 477 21.90 -7.65 -3.04
CA ASN A 477 21.92 -9.06 -3.50
C ASN A 477 21.73 -9.19 -5.01
N TYR A 478 20.92 -8.33 -5.61
CA TYR A 478 20.57 -8.32 -7.03
C TYR A 478 21.17 -7.14 -7.80
N GLN A 479 22.10 -6.42 -7.19
CA GLN A 479 22.77 -5.32 -7.86
C GLN A 479 23.76 -5.87 -8.90
N LEU A 480 23.62 -5.42 -10.13
CA LEU A 480 24.62 -5.69 -11.17
C LEU A 480 25.87 -4.83 -10.92
N LEU A 481 27.04 -5.45 -11.03
CA LEU A 481 28.29 -4.72 -10.87
C LEU A 481 28.48 -3.73 -12.02
N LEU A 482 28.89 -2.49 -11.72
CA LEU A 482 29.05 -1.42 -12.71
C LEU A 482 30.08 -1.74 -13.80
N ASN A 483 31.00 -2.66 -13.55
CA ASN A 483 31.97 -3.14 -14.54
C ASN A 483 31.45 -4.31 -15.38
N ASP A 484 30.26 -4.82 -15.09
CA ASP A 484 29.63 -5.86 -15.89
C ASP A 484 28.92 -5.29 -17.10
N SER A 485 29.08 -5.97 -18.22
CA SER A 485 28.47 -5.54 -19.48
C SER A 485 26.94 -5.54 -19.45
N LEU A 486 26.33 -6.36 -18.59
CA LEU A 486 24.86 -6.43 -18.43
C LEU A 486 24.26 -5.16 -17.85
N ALA A 487 24.99 -4.47 -16.95
CA ALA A 487 24.53 -3.21 -16.37
C ALA A 487 24.20 -2.14 -17.43
N TYR A 488 24.69 -2.29 -18.66
CA TYR A 488 24.52 -1.33 -19.76
C TYR A 488 23.82 -1.92 -20.99
N LYS A 489 23.30 -3.15 -20.92
CA LYS A 489 22.65 -3.84 -22.04
C LYS A 489 21.17 -3.54 -22.19
N GLY A 490 20.56 -2.87 -21.25
CA GLY A 490 19.14 -2.51 -21.33
C GLY A 490 18.85 -1.53 -22.45
N LEU A 491 17.64 -1.57 -22.94
CA LEU A 491 17.12 -0.64 -23.94
C LEU A 491 16.94 0.76 -23.34
N ASP A 492 17.16 1.79 -24.15
CA ASP A 492 16.77 3.15 -23.79
C ASP A 492 15.25 3.31 -23.92
N LEU A 493 14.53 3.02 -22.82
CA LEU A 493 13.08 3.00 -22.83
C LEU A 493 12.46 4.38 -23.09
N TYR A 494 13.17 5.44 -22.72
CA TYR A 494 12.71 6.80 -22.99
C TYR A 494 12.82 7.15 -24.49
N MET A 495 13.96 6.87 -25.09
CA MET A 495 14.17 7.18 -26.51
C MET A 495 13.33 6.31 -27.43
N LEU A 496 13.13 5.03 -27.07
CA LEU A 496 12.41 4.08 -27.92
C LEU A 496 10.89 4.16 -27.75
N PHE A 497 10.40 4.41 -26.54
CA PHE A 497 8.98 4.26 -26.22
C PHE A 497 8.39 5.45 -25.46
N GLY A 498 9.16 6.50 -25.18
CA GLY A 498 8.72 7.66 -24.41
C GLY A 498 8.41 7.35 -22.94
N ILE A 499 8.88 6.19 -22.43
CA ILE A 499 8.65 5.80 -21.06
C ILE A 499 9.48 6.70 -20.14
N LYS A 500 8.79 7.40 -19.24
CA LYS A 500 9.39 8.26 -18.22
C LYS A 500 9.28 7.60 -16.85
N ASN A 501 10.29 7.80 -16.01
CA ASN A 501 10.19 7.48 -14.58
C ASN A 501 9.25 8.48 -13.91
N GLY A 502 8.00 8.50 -14.31
CA GLY A 502 6.99 9.41 -13.77
C GLY A 502 6.33 8.82 -12.51
N GLY A 503 6.31 9.59 -11.46
CA GLY A 503 5.57 9.36 -10.22
C GLY A 503 5.93 10.43 -9.21
N LYS A 504 5.00 10.82 -8.34
CA LYS A 504 5.21 11.90 -7.35
C LYS A 504 6.38 11.66 -6.37
N ALA A 505 6.92 10.45 -6.32
CA ALA A 505 7.97 10.03 -5.39
C ALA A 505 9.39 10.04 -5.97
N PHE A 506 9.55 10.14 -7.28
CA PHE A 506 10.86 10.20 -7.95
C PHE A 506 10.94 11.42 -8.83
N ASN A 507 12.14 12.02 -8.93
CA ASN A 507 12.42 13.14 -9.83
C ASN A 507 11.80 12.88 -11.19
N GLN A 508 10.68 13.52 -11.48
CA GLN A 508 9.75 13.26 -12.59
C GLN A 508 10.40 13.42 -13.99
N ASN A 509 11.68 13.82 -14.05
CA ASN A 509 12.40 14.13 -15.28
C ASN A 509 13.59 13.20 -15.58
N GLN A 510 13.82 12.16 -14.76
CA GLN A 510 14.92 11.23 -15.06
C GLN A 510 14.44 10.13 -16.00
N ALA A 511 15.18 9.93 -17.07
CA ALA A 511 15.03 8.74 -17.91
C ALA A 511 15.29 7.48 -17.07
N PRO A 512 14.58 6.35 -17.32
CA PRO A 512 14.92 5.07 -16.72
C PRO A 512 16.40 4.75 -16.95
N PRO A 513 17.09 4.15 -15.99
CA PRO A 513 18.46 3.69 -16.22
C PRO A 513 18.48 2.74 -17.43
N LYS A 514 19.54 2.81 -18.25
CA LYS A 514 19.74 1.91 -19.39
C LYS A 514 20.17 0.51 -18.97
N GLY A 515 20.20 0.23 -17.67
CA GLY A 515 20.54 -1.07 -17.12
C GLY A 515 19.39 -2.07 -17.16
N LEU A 516 19.72 -3.32 -16.95
CA LEU A 516 18.75 -4.40 -16.72
C LEU A 516 18.43 -4.51 -15.22
N GLY A 517 17.24 -5.02 -14.93
CA GLY A 517 16.84 -5.35 -13.58
C GLY A 517 16.60 -4.16 -12.65
N ALA A 518 16.37 -4.46 -11.38
CA ALA A 518 16.10 -3.50 -10.33
C ALA A 518 17.40 -3.01 -9.68
N CYS A 519 17.46 -1.71 -9.40
CA CYS A 519 18.42 -1.11 -8.47
C CYS A 519 17.61 -0.32 -7.43
N PHE A 520 17.86 -0.59 -6.17
CA PHE A 520 17.27 0.17 -5.05
C PHE A 520 18.11 1.37 -4.69
#